data_168c8596160fafff18afb2aa0f85963b
#
_entry.id   168c8596160fafff18afb2aa0f85963b
#
_cell.length_a   1.000
_cell.length_b   1.000
_cell.length_c   1.000
_cell.angle_alpha   90.00
_cell.angle_beta   90.00
_cell.angle_gamma   90.00
#
_symmetry.space_group_name_H-M   'P 1'
#
loop_
_entity.id
_entity.type
_entity.pdbx_description
1 polymer ?
#
loop_
_entity_poly.entity_id
_entity_poly.type
_entity_poly.pdbx_seq_one_letter_code
_entity_poly.pdbx_strand_id
1 'polypeptide(L)'
;MYIRQPPVIRRDGISRERALARIRAQKSDEALRAQCGHALWADAPTPEAFQQQCEQFLKGVLMMEETKKFAKEREALLSSPKNGYDRISEADLAAMESYCKEYMKFISDCKMEREAVKWTIEAAEKAGFRELKPGMQLKPGDRVYGNNHNKSVIFAVVGSESLNEGTHICAAHIDSPRLDLKPNPLYEDAGMAYFKTHYYGGIKKYQWTTTPLAIHGVVAKKDGTVVTVTVGEEPGDPIFCVTDLLVHLSADQMRKTLAEGVTGENLRILLGSRPLKDDEGADRVKFAILMLLNEKYGLTEEDFLSAELTMVPAGPAREVGFDRSLIAAYGHDDRVCAYAAFKPLLDLGTPVKTAVCVLADKEEIGSVGISGMQSQYFEMFMEDLCEATGASKRRCFEHSFCLSADVSNAFDPLYAETCDPTNNTKINYGTGIFKYTGARGKSGSSDAAAEVMGYVRRIFAKHDVIWQTGELGKVDQGGGGTVACYMANRNIETVDAGVPVLSMHAPMEIVSKLDTYMTFKGMKVFYEEN
;
A
#
# COMPACT_ATOMS: atom_id res chain seq x y z
N MET A 1 31.02 21.72 7.77
CA MET A 1 31.53 22.88 7.00
C MET A 1 30.36 23.88 6.91
N TYR A 2 30.39 24.93 7.71
CA TYR A 2 29.27 25.88 7.79
C TYR A 2 29.26 26.78 6.57
N ILE A 3 28.22 26.74 5.76
CA ILE A 3 27.96 27.72 4.70
C ILE A 3 27.36 28.95 5.36
N ARG A 4 28.14 30.04 5.42
CA ARG A 4 27.65 31.34 5.89
C ARG A 4 26.68 31.92 4.83
N GLN A 5 25.48 32.31 5.27
CA GLN A 5 24.54 33.06 4.44
C GLN A 5 25.16 34.42 4.01
N PRO A 6 24.89 34.87 2.78
CA PRO A 6 25.39 36.19 2.32
C PRO A 6 24.64 37.32 3.04
N PRO A 7 25.29 38.50 3.20
CA PRO A 7 24.70 39.64 3.90
C PRO A 7 23.54 40.25 3.12
N VAL A 8 22.49 40.65 3.85
CA VAL A 8 21.29 41.31 3.32
C VAL A 8 21.64 42.72 2.83
N ILE A 9 21.55 42.97 1.54
CA ILE A 9 21.67 44.32 0.93
C ILE A 9 20.30 45.00 0.97
N ARG A 10 20.23 46.19 1.60
CA ARG A 10 19.01 47.01 1.63
C ARG A 10 18.65 47.52 0.24
N ARG A 11 17.36 47.46 -0.08
CA ARG A 11 16.73 47.90 -1.33
C ARG A 11 16.69 49.42 -1.41
N ASP A 12 17.57 50.01 -2.24
CA ASP A 12 17.28 51.31 -2.84
C ASP A 12 17.22 51.10 -4.36
N GLY A 13 16.06 51.43 -4.97
CA GLY A 13 15.70 51.09 -6.34
C GLY A 13 16.55 51.82 -7.42
N ILE A 14 17.76 51.32 -7.64
CA ILE A 14 18.68 51.83 -8.65
C ILE A 14 18.60 50.94 -9.90
N SER A 15 18.29 51.51 -11.10
CA SER A 15 18.25 50.76 -12.36
C SER A 15 19.66 50.22 -12.73
N ARG A 16 19.68 49.11 -13.49
CA ARG A 16 20.89 48.41 -13.99
C ARG A 16 21.92 49.35 -14.57
N GLU A 17 21.48 50.32 -15.42
CA GLU A 17 22.33 51.29 -16.08
C GLU A 17 22.97 52.27 -15.08
N ARG A 18 22.23 52.68 -14.05
CA ARG A 18 22.73 53.57 -13.00
C ARG A 18 23.76 52.88 -12.11
N ALA A 19 23.56 51.60 -11.76
CA ALA A 19 24.50 50.80 -10.98
C ALA A 19 25.81 50.61 -11.76
N LEU A 20 25.72 50.20 -13.04
CA LEU A 20 26.91 50.04 -13.91
C LEU A 20 27.58 51.35 -14.22
N ALA A 21 26.85 52.47 -14.42
CA ALA A 21 27.40 53.78 -14.62
C ALA A 21 28.11 54.31 -13.37
N ARG A 22 27.58 54.05 -12.17
CA ARG A 22 28.29 54.40 -10.90
C ARG A 22 29.58 53.63 -10.71
N ILE A 23 29.59 52.31 -10.98
CA ILE A 23 30.81 51.48 -10.92
C ILE A 23 31.88 51.97 -11.91
N ARG A 24 31.48 52.39 -13.14
CA ARG A 24 32.38 52.94 -14.17
C ARG A 24 32.88 54.35 -13.85
N ALA A 25 32.10 55.14 -13.12
CA ALA A 25 32.42 56.53 -12.81
C ALA A 25 33.25 56.71 -11.52
N GLN A 26 33.32 55.71 -10.63
CA GLN A 26 34.06 55.81 -9.40
C GLN A 26 35.49 55.29 -9.58
N LYS A 27 36.42 56.24 -9.68
CA LYS A 27 37.87 55.99 -9.81
C LYS A 27 38.59 55.76 -8.48
N SER A 28 37.90 55.61 -7.32
CA SER A 28 38.54 55.40 -6.04
C SER A 28 38.12 54.08 -5.36
N ASP A 29 39.06 53.27 -4.97
CA ASP A 29 38.92 51.98 -4.28
C ASP A 29 38.10 52.05 -2.99
N GLU A 30 38.11 53.19 -2.27
CA GLU A 30 37.48 53.37 -0.97
C GLU A 30 35.94 53.39 -1.03
N ALA A 31 35.35 53.92 -2.06
CA ALA A 31 33.91 54.01 -2.22
C ALA A 31 33.29 52.66 -2.61
N LEU A 32 34.02 51.82 -3.36
CA LEU A 32 33.63 50.44 -3.69
C LEU A 32 33.68 49.52 -2.47
N ARG A 33 34.70 49.72 -1.60
CA ARG A 33 34.86 48.96 -0.33
C ARG A 33 33.67 49.16 0.61
N ALA A 34 33.15 50.38 0.70
CA ALA A 34 32.02 50.72 1.54
C ALA A 34 30.68 50.12 1.07
N GLN A 35 30.52 49.86 -0.23
CA GLN A 35 29.29 49.33 -0.81
C GLN A 35 29.20 47.78 -0.86
N CYS A 36 30.34 47.08 -0.98
CA CYS A 36 30.38 45.61 -1.10
C CYS A 36 30.65 44.86 0.20
N GLY A 37 30.95 45.55 1.28
CA GLY A 37 31.19 44.95 2.60
C GLY A 37 32.55 44.23 2.75
N HIS A 38 33.10 44.17 3.95
CA HIS A 38 34.43 43.64 4.28
C HIS A 38 34.66 42.15 3.89
N ALA A 39 33.59 41.39 3.64
CA ALA A 39 33.70 39.96 3.40
C ALA A 39 34.22 39.57 1.99
N LEU A 40 34.05 40.43 0.98
CA LEU A 40 34.52 40.17 -0.40
C LEU A 40 35.97 40.59 -0.67
N TRP A 41 36.59 41.37 0.24
CA TRP A 41 37.94 41.88 0.08
C TRP A 41 39.03 40.92 0.51
N ALA A 42 38.73 39.99 1.38
CA ALA A 42 39.77 39.18 2.03
C ALA A 42 40.53 38.24 1.07
N ASP A 43 39.90 37.92 -0.10
CA ASP A 43 40.41 36.89 -1.00
C ASP A 43 40.77 37.38 -2.41
N ALA A 44 40.69 38.67 -2.70
CA ALA A 44 41.01 39.20 -4.02
C ALA A 44 42.44 39.83 -4.05
N PRO A 45 43.41 39.19 -4.73
CA PRO A 45 44.83 39.62 -4.68
C PRO A 45 45.15 40.87 -5.52
N THR A 46 44.25 41.29 -6.41
CA THR A 46 44.45 42.50 -7.25
C THR A 46 43.15 43.29 -7.45
N PRO A 47 43.22 44.61 -7.81
CA PRO A 47 42.02 45.41 -8.13
C PRO A 47 41.19 44.83 -9.28
N GLU A 48 41.84 44.24 -10.28
CA GLU A 48 41.15 43.60 -11.42
C GLU A 48 40.41 42.34 -11.01
N ALA A 49 40.98 41.52 -10.11
CA ALA A 49 40.33 40.33 -9.56
C ALA A 49 39.09 40.70 -8.73
N PHE A 50 39.15 41.79 -7.96
CA PHE A 50 38.01 42.34 -7.23
C PHE A 50 36.90 42.83 -8.16
N GLN A 51 37.26 43.53 -9.22
CA GLN A 51 36.29 43.97 -10.20
C GLN A 51 35.57 42.79 -10.88
N GLN A 52 36.32 41.74 -11.24
CA GLN A 52 35.73 40.50 -11.78
C GLN A 52 34.79 39.80 -10.80
N GLN A 53 35.15 39.74 -9.52
CA GLN A 53 34.30 39.17 -8.47
C GLN A 53 33.01 39.99 -8.27
N CYS A 54 33.10 41.33 -8.29
CA CYS A 54 31.95 42.22 -8.24
C CYS A 54 31.04 42.06 -9.46
N GLU A 55 31.61 41.91 -10.66
CA GLU A 55 30.84 41.67 -11.89
C GLU A 55 30.13 40.29 -11.88
N GLN A 56 30.79 39.24 -11.36
CA GLN A 56 30.20 37.94 -11.17
C GLN A 56 29.07 37.96 -10.13
N PHE A 57 29.28 38.64 -9.01
CA PHE A 57 28.29 38.82 -7.95
C PHE A 57 27.05 39.58 -8.49
N LEU A 58 27.26 40.70 -9.21
CA LEU A 58 26.17 41.46 -9.84
C LEU A 58 25.45 40.66 -10.92
N LYS A 59 26.17 39.86 -11.71
CA LYS A 59 25.52 38.92 -12.67
C LYS A 59 24.66 37.89 -11.92
N GLY A 60 25.14 37.35 -10.80
CA GLY A 60 24.38 36.43 -9.94
C GLY A 60 23.13 37.09 -9.36
N VAL A 61 23.23 38.33 -8.86
CA VAL A 61 22.09 39.10 -8.33
C VAL A 61 21.09 39.43 -9.44
N LEU A 62 21.57 39.83 -10.64
CA LEU A 62 20.70 40.08 -11.80
C LEU A 62 20.00 38.83 -12.34
N MET A 63 20.68 37.67 -12.33
CA MET A 63 20.05 36.39 -12.64
C MET A 63 18.98 36.01 -11.59
N MET A 64 19.23 36.32 -10.31
CA MET A 64 18.23 36.13 -9.24
C MET A 64 17.01 37.07 -9.38
N GLU A 65 17.20 38.30 -9.90
CA GLU A 65 16.09 39.23 -10.20
C GLU A 65 15.32 38.82 -11.46
N GLU A 66 15.99 38.33 -12.50
CA GLU A 66 15.34 37.76 -13.70
C GLU A 66 14.55 36.49 -13.38
N THR A 67 15.06 35.62 -12.48
CA THR A 67 14.28 34.46 -12.01
C THR A 67 13.06 34.88 -11.19
N LYS A 68 13.10 36.02 -10.48
CA LYS A 68 11.95 36.59 -9.76
C LYS A 68 10.91 37.21 -10.68
N LYS A 69 11.29 37.67 -11.89
CA LYS A 69 10.40 38.31 -12.85
C LYS A 69 9.26 37.38 -13.28
N PHE A 70 9.51 36.07 -13.37
CA PHE A 70 8.53 35.05 -13.77
C PHE A 70 8.09 34.15 -12.60
N ALA A 71 8.36 34.54 -11.35
CA ALA A 71 8.09 33.68 -10.19
C ALA A 71 6.60 33.31 -10.06
N LYS A 72 5.70 34.28 -10.31
CA LYS A 72 4.25 34.06 -10.27
C LYS A 72 3.77 33.19 -11.40
N GLU A 73 4.27 33.41 -12.62
CA GLU A 73 3.94 32.61 -13.78
C GLU A 73 4.48 31.18 -13.62
N ARG A 74 5.68 31.02 -13.08
CA ARG A 74 6.24 29.70 -12.79
C ARG A 74 5.43 28.97 -11.73
N GLU A 75 5.03 29.65 -10.66
CA GLU A 75 4.17 29.08 -9.61
C GLU A 75 2.79 28.68 -10.15
N ALA A 76 2.23 29.46 -11.07
CA ALA A 76 0.93 29.19 -11.69
C ALA A 76 0.97 28.10 -12.76
N LEU A 77 2.09 27.94 -13.48
CA LEU A 77 2.18 27.06 -14.66
C LEU A 77 2.91 25.74 -14.39
N LEU A 78 3.84 25.71 -13.42
CA LEU A 78 4.65 24.54 -13.14
C LEU A 78 4.08 23.76 -11.95
N SER A 79 3.91 22.45 -12.14
CA SER A 79 3.67 21.55 -11.00
C SER A 79 4.96 21.40 -10.20
N SER A 80 4.89 21.68 -8.91
CA SER A 80 6.00 21.53 -7.97
C SER A 80 5.52 20.74 -6.74
N PRO A 81 5.40 19.40 -6.86
CA PRO A 81 4.94 18.57 -5.76
C PRO A 81 5.91 18.70 -4.58
N LYS A 82 5.36 18.93 -3.38
CA LYS A 82 6.12 19.04 -2.13
C LYS A 82 5.93 17.78 -1.31
N ASN A 83 6.91 17.48 -0.46
CA ASN A 83 6.75 16.45 0.56
C ASN A 83 5.50 16.74 1.39
N GLY A 84 4.73 15.72 1.68
CA GLY A 84 3.47 15.86 2.40
C GLY A 84 3.64 16.40 3.82
N TYR A 85 4.76 16.12 4.49
CA TYR A 85 5.07 16.69 5.81
C TYR A 85 5.28 18.21 5.78
N ASP A 86 5.58 18.81 4.62
CA ASP A 86 5.60 20.27 4.45
C ASP A 86 4.21 20.88 4.25
N ARG A 87 3.16 20.04 4.11
CA ARG A 87 1.80 20.43 3.74
C ARG A 87 0.75 20.02 4.75
N ILE A 88 0.96 18.91 5.46
CA ILE A 88 0.00 18.34 6.40
C ILE A 88 -0.28 19.32 7.55
N SER A 89 -1.55 19.47 7.94
CA SER A 89 -1.92 20.26 9.10
C SER A 89 -1.55 19.57 10.41
N GLU A 90 -1.36 20.32 11.50
CA GLU A 90 -1.10 19.73 12.83
C GLU A 90 -2.25 18.81 13.29
N ALA A 91 -3.49 19.14 12.93
CA ALA A 91 -4.65 18.30 13.23
C ALA A 91 -4.62 16.98 12.47
N ASP A 92 -4.31 17.02 11.17
CA ASP A 92 -4.15 15.81 10.36
C ASP A 92 -2.93 14.98 10.80
N LEU A 93 -1.85 15.61 11.24
CA LEU A 93 -0.67 14.91 11.77
C LEU A 93 -1.04 14.08 13.02
N ALA A 94 -1.79 14.66 13.94
CA ALA A 94 -2.25 13.96 15.14
C ALA A 94 -3.25 12.83 14.79
N ALA A 95 -4.15 13.07 13.85
CA ALA A 95 -5.09 12.07 13.35
C ALA A 95 -4.37 10.92 12.62
N MET A 96 -3.35 11.22 11.84
CA MET A 96 -2.48 10.25 11.17
C MET A 96 -1.82 9.28 12.17
N GLU A 97 -1.23 9.79 13.24
CA GLU A 97 -0.59 8.94 14.26
C GLU A 97 -1.60 8.02 14.94
N SER A 98 -2.80 8.50 15.24
CA SER A 98 -3.89 7.69 15.81
C SER A 98 -4.35 6.61 14.83
N TYR A 99 -4.63 6.99 13.59
CA TYR A 99 -5.06 6.08 12.53
C TYR A 99 -4.02 4.99 12.26
N CYS A 100 -2.76 5.37 12.12
CA CYS A 100 -1.69 4.42 11.85
C CYS A 100 -1.47 3.42 12.99
N LYS A 101 -1.69 3.84 14.23
CA LYS A 101 -1.65 2.93 15.39
C LYS A 101 -2.76 1.87 15.34
N GLU A 102 -3.97 2.27 14.96
CA GLU A 102 -5.09 1.32 14.77
C GLU A 102 -4.84 0.41 13.57
N TYR A 103 -4.34 0.96 12.47
CA TYR A 103 -3.96 0.20 11.28
C TYR A 103 -2.87 -0.85 11.59
N MET A 104 -1.82 -0.47 12.32
CA MET A 104 -0.76 -1.42 12.73
C MET A 104 -1.33 -2.59 13.55
N LYS A 105 -2.36 -2.34 14.35
CA LYS A 105 -3.04 -3.42 15.06
C LYS A 105 -3.80 -4.33 14.09
N PHE A 106 -4.58 -3.76 13.17
CA PHE A 106 -5.31 -4.52 12.17
C PHE A 106 -4.40 -5.42 11.33
N ILE A 107 -3.31 -4.86 10.75
CA ILE A 107 -2.39 -5.62 9.89
C ILE A 107 -1.60 -6.69 10.68
N SER A 108 -1.42 -6.51 11.99
CA SER A 108 -0.81 -7.51 12.87
C SER A 108 -1.76 -8.66 13.19
N ASP A 109 -3.03 -8.34 13.44
CA ASP A 109 -4.06 -9.31 13.80
C ASP A 109 -4.58 -10.11 12.58
N CYS A 110 -4.47 -9.54 11.38
CA CYS A 110 -5.06 -10.08 10.14
C CYS A 110 -3.97 -10.40 9.11
N LYS A 111 -3.49 -11.63 9.12
CA LYS A 111 -2.43 -12.08 8.19
C LYS A 111 -2.95 -12.88 6.99
N MET A 112 -4.23 -13.23 7.01
CA MET A 112 -4.90 -13.88 5.89
C MET A 112 -6.32 -13.34 5.69
N GLU A 113 -6.90 -13.61 4.54
CA GLU A 113 -8.21 -13.12 4.13
C GLU A 113 -9.33 -13.48 5.12
N ARG A 114 -9.34 -14.70 5.68
CA ARG A 114 -10.37 -15.12 6.66
C ARG A 114 -10.33 -14.30 7.94
N GLU A 115 -9.14 -13.93 8.39
CA GLU A 115 -8.94 -13.10 9.58
C GLU A 115 -9.41 -11.67 9.33
N ALA A 116 -9.08 -11.10 8.15
CA ALA A 116 -9.52 -9.78 7.73
C ALA A 116 -11.05 -9.70 7.60
N VAL A 117 -11.70 -10.71 6.99
CA VAL A 117 -13.16 -10.80 6.91
C VAL A 117 -13.78 -10.85 8.30
N LYS A 118 -13.31 -11.73 9.17
CA LYS A 118 -13.81 -11.86 10.55
C LYS A 118 -13.67 -10.54 11.31
N TRP A 119 -12.48 -9.95 11.28
CA TRP A 119 -12.18 -8.70 11.99
C TRP A 119 -13.07 -7.55 11.53
N THR A 120 -13.23 -7.40 10.20
CA THR A 120 -14.03 -6.32 9.62
C THR A 120 -15.53 -6.51 9.89
N ILE A 121 -16.05 -7.73 9.84
CA ILE A 121 -17.45 -8.02 10.21
C ILE A 121 -17.69 -7.71 11.68
N GLU A 122 -16.82 -8.16 12.60
CA GLU A 122 -16.95 -7.87 14.04
C GLU A 122 -16.91 -6.36 14.33
N ALA A 123 -16.07 -5.60 13.62
CA ALA A 123 -16.01 -4.15 13.75
C ALA A 123 -17.27 -3.48 13.18
N ALA A 124 -17.76 -3.94 12.03
CA ALA A 124 -18.96 -3.43 11.37
C ALA A 124 -20.22 -3.70 12.21
N GLU A 125 -20.38 -4.90 12.78
CA GLU A 125 -21.52 -5.24 13.64
C GLU A 125 -21.58 -4.33 14.88
N LYS A 126 -20.43 -4.02 15.49
CA LYS A 126 -20.33 -3.02 16.60
C LYS A 126 -20.75 -1.61 16.16
N ALA A 127 -20.55 -1.28 14.87
CA ALA A 127 -20.99 -0.02 14.27
C ALA A 127 -22.42 -0.05 13.72
N GLY A 128 -23.19 -1.13 13.99
CA GLY A 128 -24.60 -1.26 13.65
C GLY A 128 -24.87 -1.85 12.26
N PHE A 129 -23.88 -2.44 11.62
CA PHE A 129 -24.10 -3.22 10.39
C PHE A 129 -24.79 -4.55 10.69
N ARG A 130 -25.58 -5.00 9.74
CA ARG A 130 -26.25 -6.31 9.78
C ARG A 130 -26.12 -7.01 8.44
N GLU A 131 -26.12 -8.31 8.44
CA GLU A 131 -26.03 -9.08 7.21
C GLU A 131 -27.25 -8.83 6.33
N LEU A 132 -27.04 -8.49 5.04
CA LEU A 132 -28.09 -8.34 4.05
C LEU A 132 -28.74 -9.71 3.76
N LYS A 133 -30.05 -9.76 3.88
CA LYS A 133 -30.83 -10.97 3.61
C LYS A 133 -31.88 -10.68 2.53
N PRO A 134 -32.21 -11.65 1.67
CA PRO A 134 -33.27 -11.52 0.68
C PRO A 134 -34.61 -11.04 1.31
N GLY A 135 -35.26 -10.10 0.65
CA GLY A 135 -36.54 -9.56 1.08
C GLY A 135 -36.48 -8.46 2.15
N MET A 136 -35.28 -8.06 2.59
CA MET A 136 -35.14 -6.87 3.45
C MET A 136 -35.55 -5.62 2.68
N GLN A 137 -36.13 -4.66 3.42
CA GLN A 137 -36.39 -3.31 2.92
C GLN A 137 -35.42 -2.36 3.64
N LEU A 138 -34.70 -1.56 2.87
CA LEU A 138 -33.69 -0.65 3.37
C LEU A 138 -34.08 0.81 3.15
N LYS A 139 -33.63 1.68 4.04
CA LYS A 139 -33.83 3.14 3.99
C LYS A 139 -32.51 3.86 4.15
N PRO A 140 -32.44 5.14 3.82
CA PRO A 140 -31.25 5.96 4.04
C PRO A 140 -30.67 5.81 5.46
N GLY A 141 -29.36 5.59 5.57
CA GLY A 141 -28.64 5.36 6.81
C GLY A 141 -28.55 3.90 7.27
N ASP A 142 -29.32 2.99 6.66
CA ASP A 142 -29.18 1.54 6.96
C ASP A 142 -27.79 1.03 6.55
N ARG A 143 -27.24 0.14 7.38
CA ARG A 143 -25.89 -0.42 7.26
C ARG A 143 -25.96 -1.92 7.09
N VAL A 144 -25.45 -2.42 5.99
CA VAL A 144 -25.51 -3.85 5.68
C VAL A 144 -24.19 -4.39 5.17
N TYR A 145 -24.00 -5.71 5.31
CA TYR A 145 -22.88 -6.43 4.72
C TYR A 145 -23.32 -7.75 4.09
N GLY A 146 -22.51 -8.24 3.16
CA GLY A 146 -22.59 -9.59 2.61
C GLY A 146 -21.30 -10.34 2.85
N ASN A 147 -21.37 -11.53 3.47
CA ASN A 147 -20.24 -12.40 3.74
C ASN A 147 -20.14 -13.50 2.67
N ASN A 148 -19.09 -13.52 1.92
CA ASN A 148 -18.84 -14.52 0.88
C ASN A 148 -17.88 -15.61 1.39
N HIS A 149 -18.43 -16.66 1.98
CA HIS A 149 -17.72 -17.85 2.44
C HIS A 149 -16.57 -17.57 3.44
N ASN A 150 -16.65 -16.46 4.18
CA ASN A 150 -15.59 -15.98 5.08
C ASN A 150 -14.24 -15.72 4.37
N LYS A 151 -14.26 -15.40 3.07
CA LYS A 151 -13.07 -15.13 2.27
C LYS A 151 -13.08 -13.77 1.56
N SER A 152 -14.26 -13.22 1.32
CA SER A 152 -14.46 -11.86 0.88
C SER A 152 -15.73 -11.29 1.52
N VAL A 153 -15.83 -9.98 1.60
CA VAL A 153 -16.96 -9.29 2.24
C VAL A 153 -17.26 -7.98 1.54
N ILE A 154 -18.54 -7.61 1.47
CA ILE A 154 -18.98 -6.32 0.94
C ILE A 154 -19.80 -5.61 2.02
N PHE A 155 -19.52 -4.32 2.23
CA PHE A 155 -20.26 -3.46 3.15
C PHE A 155 -20.97 -2.36 2.39
N ALA A 156 -22.15 -1.93 2.85
CA ALA A 156 -22.85 -0.79 2.29
C ALA A 156 -23.52 0.06 3.39
N VAL A 157 -23.45 1.39 3.21
CA VAL A 157 -24.22 2.38 3.96
C VAL A 157 -25.15 3.05 2.98
N VAL A 158 -26.46 2.85 3.14
CA VAL A 158 -27.49 3.34 2.20
C VAL A 158 -27.55 4.87 2.22
N GLY A 159 -27.44 5.48 1.05
CA GLY A 159 -27.46 6.91 0.84
C GLY A 159 -28.87 7.51 0.91
N SER A 160 -28.94 8.84 0.92
CA SER A 160 -30.19 9.60 0.85
C SER A 160 -30.78 9.64 -0.55
N GLU A 161 -29.95 9.53 -1.60
CA GLU A 161 -30.39 9.40 -2.99
C GLU A 161 -30.70 7.94 -3.36
N SER A 162 -31.52 7.77 -4.40
CA SER A 162 -31.79 6.45 -4.97
C SER A 162 -30.52 5.83 -5.54
N LEU A 163 -30.33 4.51 -5.36
CA LEU A 163 -29.26 3.79 -6.03
C LEU A 163 -29.31 3.88 -7.56
N ASN A 164 -30.44 4.29 -8.16
CA ASN A 164 -30.49 4.59 -9.59
C ASN A 164 -29.56 5.73 -10.02
N GLU A 165 -29.19 6.61 -9.10
CA GLU A 165 -28.21 7.70 -9.30
C GLU A 165 -26.76 7.24 -9.08
N GLY A 166 -26.54 5.94 -8.82
CA GLY A 166 -25.26 5.31 -8.62
C GLY A 166 -24.79 5.26 -7.16
N THR A 167 -23.64 4.63 -6.97
CA THR A 167 -23.01 4.42 -5.67
C THR A 167 -21.55 4.87 -5.71
N HIS A 168 -21.00 5.24 -4.56
CA HIS A 168 -19.56 5.44 -4.38
C HIS A 168 -18.94 4.15 -3.84
N ILE A 169 -18.07 3.54 -4.61
CA ILE A 169 -17.45 2.24 -4.31
C ILE A 169 -15.97 2.43 -4.03
N CYS A 170 -15.47 1.87 -2.92
CA CYS A 170 -14.02 1.60 -2.76
C CYS A 170 -13.83 0.08 -2.74
N ALA A 171 -12.98 -0.42 -3.62
CA ALA A 171 -12.70 -1.85 -3.73
C ALA A 171 -11.22 -2.12 -3.54
N ALA A 172 -10.88 -3.10 -2.71
CA ALA A 172 -9.52 -3.51 -2.38
C ALA A 172 -9.47 -5.02 -2.22
N HIS A 173 -8.28 -5.64 -2.24
CA HIS A 173 -8.15 -7.04 -1.89
C HIS A 173 -7.56 -7.26 -0.49
N ILE A 174 -7.71 -8.46 0.05
CA ILE A 174 -7.30 -8.81 1.41
C ILE A 174 -6.42 -10.05 1.48
N ASP A 175 -6.22 -10.74 0.35
CA ASP A 175 -5.21 -11.78 0.21
C ASP A 175 -3.82 -11.15 -0.02
N SER A 176 -2.76 -11.92 0.19
CA SER A 176 -1.37 -11.50 -0.01
C SER A 176 -0.51 -12.70 -0.34
N PRO A 177 0.66 -12.53 -1.01
CA PRO A 177 1.57 -13.62 -1.32
C PRO A 177 2.05 -14.36 -0.08
N ARG A 178 2.05 -15.70 -0.13
CA ARG A 178 2.32 -16.57 1.03
C ARG A 178 2.77 -17.97 0.62
N LEU A 179 3.00 -18.85 1.61
CA LEU A 179 3.30 -20.25 1.39
C LEU A 179 2.17 -21.13 1.93
N ASP A 180 1.29 -21.63 1.05
CA ASP A 180 0.22 -22.54 1.44
C ASP A 180 0.74 -23.97 1.62
N LEU A 181 0.22 -24.71 2.61
CA LEU A 181 0.55 -26.11 2.77
C LEU A 181 -0.05 -26.96 1.63
N LYS A 182 0.72 -27.91 1.14
CA LYS A 182 0.21 -28.92 0.18
C LYS A 182 -0.82 -29.85 0.88
N PRO A 183 -1.71 -30.54 0.14
CA PRO A 183 -2.68 -31.45 0.75
C PRO A 183 -2.10 -32.59 1.59
N ASN A 184 -0.89 -33.07 1.26
CA ASN A 184 -0.12 -34.02 2.06
C ASN A 184 1.22 -33.36 2.44
N PRO A 185 1.22 -32.49 3.47
CA PRO A 185 2.38 -31.64 3.71
C PRO A 185 3.43 -32.27 4.60
N LEU A 186 3.03 -33.05 5.60
CA LEU A 186 3.86 -33.50 6.70
C LEU A 186 4.72 -34.73 6.31
N TYR A 187 6.03 -34.62 6.48
CA TYR A 187 6.97 -35.74 6.29
C TYR A 187 8.18 -35.60 7.21
N GLU A 188 8.92 -36.68 7.37
CA GLU A 188 10.21 -36.72 8.05
C GLU A 188 11.31 -37.09 7.07
N ASP A 189 12.47 -36.47 7.22
CA ASP A 189 13.70 -36.84 6.51
C ASP A 189 14.92 -36.54 7.39
N ALA A 190 15.87 -37.47 7.45
CA ALA A 190 17.09 -37.37 8.24
C ALA A 190 16.86 -36.96 9.71
N GLY A 191 15.75 -37.41 10.33
CA GLY A 191 15.41 -37.10 11.72
C GLY A 191 14.86 -35.67 11.93
N MET A 192 14.37 -35.02 10.90
CA MET A 192 13.72 -33.71 10.95
C MET A 192 12.36 -33.79 10.29
N ALA A 193 11.36 -33.15 10.92
CA ALA A 193 10.01 -33.04 10.36
C ALA A 193 9.83 -31.74 9.58
N TYR A 194 9.13 -31.80 8.47
CA TYR A 194 8.88 -30.69 7.58
C TYR A 194 7.45 -30.65 7.07
N PHE A 195 6.98 -29.42 6.72
CA PHE A 195 5.85 -29.22 5.81
C PHE A 195 6.31 -28.91 4.39
N LYS A 196 5.66 -29.53 3.40
CA LYS A 196 5.74 -29.16 1.97
C LYS A 196 4.77 -28.02 1.70
N THR A 197 5.23 -27.02 0.96
CA THR A 197 4.41 -25.87 0.59
C THR A 197 4.28 -25.69 -0.92
N HIS A 198 3.28 -24.90 -1.31
CA HIS A 198 3.13 -24.31 -2.62
C HIS A 198 3.00 -22.79 -2.44
N TYR A 199 3.83 -21.98 -3.06
CA TYR A 199 3.69 -20.53 -2.93
C TYR A 199 2.46 -20.03 -3.65
N TYR A 200 1.84 -19.00 -3.07
CA TYR A 200 0.66 -18.29 -3.54
C TYR A 200 1.08 -16.89 -3.98
N GLY A 201 0.63 -16.42 -5.18
CA GLY A 201 1.00 -15.12 -5.74
C GLY A 201 2.43 -15.04 -6.25
N GLY A 202 2.86 -13.84 -6.60
CA GLY A 202 4.17 -13.55 -7.17
C GLY A 202 5.22 -13.27 -6.11
N ILE A 203 6.15 -14.20 -5.83
CA ILE A 203 7.20 -14.03 -4.82
C ILE A 203 8.61 -14.13 -5.38
N LYS A 204 9.54 -13.41 -4.76
CA LYS A 204 10.98 -13.70 -4.88
C LYS A 204 11.36 -14.75 -3.84
N LYS A 205 11.45 -16.01 -4.24
CA LYS A 205 11.58 -17.18 -3.35
C LYS A 205 12.73 -17.06 -2.34
N TYR A 206 13.86 -16.44 -2.72
CA TYR A 206 15.01 -16.26 -1.84
C TYR A 206 14.71 -15.40 -0.60
N GLN A 207 13.73 -14.49 -0.67
CA GLN A 207 13.36 -13.64 0.46
C GLN A 207 12.66 -14.42 1.59
N TRP A 208 12.13 -15.60 1.29
CA TRP A 208 11.39 -16.45 2.23
C TRP A 208 12.27 -17.41 3.01
N THR A 209 13.54 -17.60 2.58
CA THR A 209 14.51 -18.38 3.35
C THR A 209 14.95 -17.62 4.59
N THR A 210 15.19 -18.34 5.70
CA THR A 210 15.66 -17.80 6.99
C THR A 210 14.74 -16.75 7.64
N THR A 211 13.57 -16.48 7.07
CA THR A 211 12.56 -15.59 7.64
C THR A 211 11.80 -16.33 8.73
N PRO A 212 11.60 -15.72 9.93
CA PRO A 212 10.69 -16.27 10.93
C PRO A 212 9.26 -16.33 10.40
N LEU A 213 8.64 -17.50 10.48
CA LEU A 213 7.29 -17.74 9.97
C LEU A 213 6.36 -18.22 11.09
N ALA A 214 5.08 -17.88 10.94
CA ALA A 214 3.95 -18.36 11.73
C ALA A 214 3.01 -19.18 10.84
N ILE A 215 2.26 -20.09 11.42
CA ILE A 215 1.19 -20.83 10.74
C ILE A 215 -0.16 -20.22 11.09
N HIS A 216 -0.97 -19.96 10.05
CA HIS A 216 -2.35 -19.45 10.15
C HIS A 216 -3.29 -20.27 9.30
N GLY A 217 -4.55 -20.34 9.68
CA GLY A 217 -5.59 -20.88 8.84
C GLY A 217 -6.64 -21.69 9.56
N VAL A 218 -7.33 -22.55 8.80
CA VAL A 218 -8.41 -23.38 9.29
C VAL A 218 -8.29 -24.80 8.76
N VAL A 219 -8.83 -25.74 9.55
CA VAL A 219 -8.95 -27.15 9.17
C VAL A 219 -10.42 -27.56 9.32
N ALA A 220 -11.04 -27.99 8.22
CA ALA A 220 -12.38 -28.57 8.25
C ALA A 220 -12.26 -30.08 8.50
N LYS A 221 -12.61 -30.51 9.71
CA LYS A 221 -12.49 -31.90 10.12
C LYS A 221 -13.61 -32.77 9.52
N LYS A 222 -13.40 -34.08 9.50
CA LYS A 222 -14.32 -35.07 8.95
C LYS A 222 -15.71 -35.07 9.61
N ASP A 223 -15.82 -34.64 10.86
CA ASP A 223 -17.09 -34.49 11.57
C ASP A 223 -17.84 -33.18 11.25
N GLY A 224 -17.28 -32.33 10.37
CA GLY A 224 -17.85 -31.05 9.96
C GLY A 224 -17.43 -29.88 10.84
N THR A 225 -16.68 -30.11 11.90
CA THR A 225 -16.13 -29.00 12.72
C THR A 225 -15.00 -28.29 11.99
N VAL A 226 -14.92 -26.96 12.16
CA VAL A 226 -13.83 -26.14 11.61
C VAL A 226 -12.98 -25.62 12.76
N VAL A 227 -11.70 -25.96 12.73
CA VAL A 227 -10.73 -25.57 13.76
C VAL A 227 -9.81 -24.49 13.20
N THR A 228 -9.68 -23.37 13.92
CA THR A 228 -8.69 -22.33 13.60
C THR A 228 -7.34 -22.73 14.20
N VAL A 229 -6.29 -22.61 13.39
CA VAL A 229 -4.90 -22.88 13.79
C VAL A 229 -4.09 -21.59 13.64
N THR A 230 -3.50 -21.14 14.75
CA THR A 230 -2.56 -20.02 14.79
C THR A 230 -1.42 -20.39 15.74
N VAL A 231 -0.19 -20.36 15.23
CA VAL A 231 1.03 -20.64 16.03
C VAL A 231 2.18 -19.78 15.50
N GLY A 232 2.87 -19.10 16.40
CA GLY A 232 4.05 -18.29 16.05
C GLY A 232 3.87 -16.80 16.24
N GLU A 233 2.71 -16.36 16.77
CA GLU A 233 2.41 -14.95 16.99
C GLU A 233 2.48 -14.53 18.45
N GLU A 234 2.14 -15.43 19.37
CA GLU A 234 2.10 -15.11 20.80
C GLU A 234 3.50 -15.21 21.45
N PRO A 235 3.79 -14.38 22.46
CA PRO A 235 5.02 -14.52 23.24
C PRO A 235 5.15 -15.92 23.83
N GLY A 236 6.19 -16.65 23.42
CA GLY A 236 6.46 -18.03 23.85
C GLY A 236 6.03 -19.10 22.85
N ASP A 237 5.33 -18.74 21.78
CA ASP A 237 5.09 -19.64 20.67
C ASP A 237 6.41 -20.00 19.95
N PRO A 238 6.54 -21.21 19.39
CA PRO A 238 7.62 -21.53 18.48
C PRO A 238 7.39 -20.80 17.14
N ILE A 239 8.47 -20.37 16.50
CA ILE A 239 8.46 -19.93 15.11
C ILE A 239 8.93 -21.05 14.19
N PHE A 240 8.66 -20.89 12.90
CA PHE A 240 9.06 -21.79 11.83
C PHE A 240 9.98 -21.06 10.84
N CYS A 241 10.68 -21.78 9.97
CA CYS A 241 11.46 -21.18 8.90
C CYS A 241 11.71 -22.17 7.76
N VAL A 242 12.02 -21.62 6.60
CA VAL A 242 12.69 -22.32 5.50
C VAL A 242 14.19 -22.16 5.69
N THR A 243 14.94 -23.26 5.79
CA THR A 243 16.41 -23.21 5.89
C THR A 243 17.05 -22.85 4.55
N ASP A 244 18.21 -22.20 4.58
CA ASP A 244 19.01 -21.96 3.40
C ASP A 244 20.38 -22.68 3.49
N LEU A 245 21.02 -22.85 2.35
CA LEU A 245 22.34 -23.48 2.28
C LEU A 245 23.40 -22.52 2.85
N LEU A 246 24.27 -23.06 3.73
CA LEU A 246 25.38 -22.25 4.26
C LEU A 246 26.35 -21.81 3.14
N VAL A 247 26.93 -20.61 3.32
CA VAL A 247 27.77 -19.96 2.31
C VAL A 247 28.95 -20.82 1.81
N HIS A 248 29.55 -21.64 2.69
CA HIS A 248 30.70 -22.49 2.34
C HIS A 248 30.38 -23.65 1.42
N LEU A 249 29.12 -24.03 1.26
CA LEU A 249 28.64 -25.07 0.34
C LEU A 249 27.84 -24.50 -0.82
N SER A 250 27.61 -23.18 -0.90
CA SER A 250 26.67 -22.54 -1.83
C SER A 250 27.27 -22.17 -3.19
N ALA A 251 28.51 -22.60 -3.53
CA ALA A 251 29.19 -22.16 -4.75
C ALA A 251 28.37 -22.39 -6.03
N ASP A 252 27.66 -23.52 -6.14
CA ASP A 252 26.83 -23.82 -7.30
C ASP A 252 25.46 -23.10 -7.22
N GLN A 253 24.91 -22.92 -6.04
CA GLN A 253 23.69 -22.13 -5.82
C GLN A 253 23.92 -20.67 -6.23
N MET A 254 25.03 -20.06 -5.83
CA MET A 254 25.40 -18.67 -6.12
C MET A 254 25.63 -18.36 -7.62
N ARG A 255 25.85 -19.40 -8.46
CA ARG A 255 25.96 -19.23 -9.92
C ARG A 255 24.63 -19.25 -10.65
N LYS A 256 23.56 -19.68 -9.98
CA LYS A 256 22.21 -19.71 -10.55
C LYS A 256 21.59 -18.31 -10.58
N THR A 257 20.57 -18.14 -11.40
CA THR A 257 19.74 -16.92 -11.33
C THR A 257 19.01 -16.86 -9.99
N LEU A 258 18.60 -15.66 -9.56
CA LEU A 258 17.79 -15.49 -8.32
C LEU A 258 16.51 -16.34 -8.34
N ALA A 259 15.93 -16.57 -9.52
CA ALA A 259 14.74 -17.41 -9.68
C ALA A 259 15.01 -18.91 -9.47
N GLU A 260 16.24 -19.37 -9.74
CA GLU A 260 16.66 -20.78 -9.70
C GLU A 260 17.45 -21.13 -8.45
N GLY A 261 18.05 -20.14 -7.78
CA GLY A 261 18.87 -20.33 -6.58
C GLY A 261 18.10 -20.98 -5.44
N VAL A 262 16.82 -20.61 -5.30
CA VAL A 262 15.84 -21.27 -4.41
C VAL A 262 14.70 -21.80 -5.27
N THR A 263 14.45 -23.09 -5.26
CA THR A 263 13.33 -23.69 -6.01
C THR A 263 12.05 -23.69 -5.17
N GLY A 264 10.88 -23.68 -5.82
CA GLY A 264 9.59 -23.76 -5.12
C GLY A 264 9.46 -25.03 -4.27
N GLU A 265 9.97 -26.16 -4.76
CA GLU A 265 9.96 -27.42 -4.00
C GLU A 265 10.88 -27.41 -2.77
N ASN A 266 11.83 -26.48 -2.68
CA ASN A 266 12.72 -26.33 -1.52
C ASN A 266 12.19 -25.34 -0.47
N LEU A 267 11.06 -24.69 -0.73
CA LEU A 267 10.35 -23.89 0.28
C LEU A 267 9.63 -24.82 1.27
N ARG A 268 10.42 -25.56 2.05
CA ARG A 268 9.95 -26.54 3.04
C ARG A 268 10.12 -25.98 4.44
N ILE A 269 9.10 -26.09 5.24
CA ILE A 269 9.07 -25.50 6.58
C ILE A 269 9.60 -26.51 7.59
N LEU A 270 10.66 -26.15 8.29
CA LEU A 270 11.19 -26.95 9.40
C LEU A 270 10.26 -26.86 10.61
N LEU A 271 9.82 -28.03 11.13
CA LEU A 271 8.87 -28.13 12.23
C LEU A 271 9.51 -28.60 13.54
N GLY A 272 10.56 -29.44 13.46
CA GLY A 272 11.20 -29.97 14.64
C GLY A 272 12.15 -31.14 14.34
N SER A 273 12.86 -31.59 15.38
CA SER A 273 13.88 -32.65 15.27
C SER A 273 13.93 -33.57 16.50
N ARG A 274 12.99 -33.44 17.45
CA ARG A 274 12.99 -34.30 18.64
C ARG A 274 12.11 -35.53 18.41
N PRO A 275 12.69 -36.73 18.36
CA PRO A 275 11.92 -37.96 18.21
C PRO A 275 11.09 -38.24 19.46
N LEU A 276 9.95 -38.87 19.27
CA LEU A 276 9.17 -39.37 20.39
C LEU A 276 9.99 -40.43 21.15
N LYS A 277 10.09 -40.27 22.48
CA LYS A 277 10.79 -41.19 23.34
C LYS A 277 9.99 -42.51 23.47
N ASP A 278 10.71 -43.59 23.54
CA ASP A 278 10.14 -44.93 23.75
C ASP A 278 9.19 -45.42 22.63
N ASP A 279 9.21 -44.76 21.45
CA ASP A 279 8.55 -45.22 20.25
C ASP A 279 9.59 -45.93 19.34
N GLU A 280 9.27 -47.14 18.88
CA GLU A 280 10.10 -47.97 17.97
C GLU A 280 9.64 -47.88 16.49
N GLY A 281 8.60 -47.08 16.19
CA GLY A 281 8.06 -46.92 14.87
C GLY A 281 8.97 -46.10 13.93
N ALA A 282 8.60 -46.05 12.67
CA ALA A 282 9.21 -45.10 11.69
C ALA A 282 8.70 -43.67 11.94
N ASP A 283 9.42 -42.67 11.39
CA ASP A 283 9.01 -41.25 11.38
C ASP A 283 8.66 -40.70 12.79
N ARG A 284 9.50 -40.97 13.78
CA ARG A 284 9.28 -40.63 15.19
C ARG A 284 9.18 -39.14 15.48
N VAL A 285 9.85 -38.30 14.70
CA VAL A 285 9.76 -36.82 14.80
C VAL A 285 8.45 -36.35 14.22
N LYS A 286 8.09 -36.83 13.04
CA LYS A 286 6.78 -36.57 12.40
C LYS A 286 5.64 -36.95 13.35
N PHE A 287 5.72 -38.13 13.95
CA PHE A 287 4.71 -38.61 14.88
C PHE A 287 4.62 -37.72 16.14
N ALA A 288 5.77 -37.30 16.69
CA ALA A 288 5.80 -36.36 17.81
C ALA A 288 5.10 -35.03 17.49
N ILE A 289 5.36 -34.45 16.30
CA ILE A 289 4.69 -33.24 15.85
C ILE A 289 3.18 -33.45 15.68
N LEU A 290 2.78 -34.59 15.10
CA LEU A 290 1.37 -34.92 14.95
C LEU A 290 0.65 -35.08 16.28
N MET A 291 1.31 -35.66 17.29
CA MET A 291 0.76 -35.72 18.65
C MET A 291 0.54 -34.34 19.27
N LEU A 292 1.46 -33.40 19.08
CA LEU A 292 1.30 -32.01 19.55
C LEU A 292 0.11 -31.30 18.84
N LEU A 293 -0.04 -31.50 17.52
CA LEU A 293 -1.17 -30.97 16.77
C LEU A 293 -2.49 -31.61 17.19
N ASN A 294 -2.46 -32.89 17.48
CA ASN A 294 -3.64 -33.62 18.00
C ASN A 294 -4.03 -33.15 19.39
N GLU A 295 -3.06 -33.03 20.31
CA GLU A 295 -3.30 -32.53 21.67
C GLU A 295 -3.90 -31.12 21.69
N LYS A 296 -3.34 -30.20 20.88
CA LYS A 296 -3.76 -28.79 20.88
C LYS A 296 -5.05 -28.55 20.09
N TYR A 297 -5.20 -29.22 18.94
CA TYR A 297 -6.25 -28.91 17.95
C TYR A 297 -7.14 -30.12 17.60
N GLY A 298 -6.83 -31.31 18.11
CA GLY A 298 -7.54 -32.53 17.77
C GLY A 298 -7.36 -32.97 16.33
N LEU A 299 -6.23 -32.62 15.69
CA LEU A 299 -5.95 -32.93 14.28
C LEU A 299 -5.30 -34.30 14.13
N THR A 300 -5.66 -34.98 13.05
CA THR A 300 -4.99 -36.17 12.53
C THR A 300 -4.26 -35.84 11.22
N GLU A 301 -3.43 -36.74 10.72
CA GLU A 301 -2.75 -36.51 9.44
C GLU A 301 -3.74 -36.39 8.27
N GLU A 302 -4.86 -37.13 8.30
CA GLU A 302 -5.92 -37.07 7.27
C GLU A 302 -6.59 -35.69 7.21
N ASP A 303 -6.64 -34.93 8.32
CA ASP A 303 -7.30 -33.62 8.36
C ASP A 303 -6.57 -32.55 7.53
N PHE A 304 -5.30 -32.76 7.19
CA PHE A 304 -4.58 -31.87 6.27
C PHE A 304 -5.18 -31.86 4.85
N LEU A 305 -5.90 -32.91 4.44
CA LEU A 305 -6.56 -32.97 3.13
C LEU A 305 -7.65 -31.92 2.94
N SER A 306 -8.21 -31.44 4.05
CA SER A 306 -9.24 -30.40 4.08
C SER A 306 -8.80 -29.16 4.88
N ALA A 307 -7.52 -28.88 4.87
CA ALA A 307 -6.92 -27.72 5.52
C ALA A 307 -6.69 -26.57 4.53
N GLU A 308 -6.93 -25.36 4.98
CA GLU A 308 -6.43 -24.12 4.41
C GLU A 308 -5.45 -23.53 5.42
N LEU A 309 -4.21 -24.03 5.41
CA LEU A 309 -3.13 -23.60 6.30
C LEU A 309 -2.02 -22.94 5.48
N THR A 310 -1.56 -21.81 5.97
CA THR A 310 -0.53 -21.00 5.32
C THR A 310 0.59 -20.62 6.29
N MET A 311 1.77 -20.46 5.76
CA MET A 311 2.93 -19.91 6.45
C MET A 311 3.13 -18.48 6.02
N VAL A 312 3.15 -17.58 6.99
CA VAL A 312 3.31 -16.13 6.81
C VAL A 312 4.41 -15.60 7.74
N PRO A 313 5.00 -14.43 7.46
CA PRO A 313 5.98 -13.82 8.36
C PRO A 313 5.43 -13.61 9.76
N ALA A 314 6.17 -14.08 10.76
CA ALA A 314 5.80 -14.00 12.18
C ALA A 314 6.04 -12.60 12.76
N GLY A 315 5.24 -12.23 13.73
CA GLY A 315 5.37 -11.01 14.52
C GLY A 315 4.56 -9.82 13.99
N PRO A 316 4.40 -8.79 14.83
CA PRO A 316 3.53 -7.66 14.55
C PRO A 316 4.18 -6.64 13.59
N ALA A 317 3.35 -5.74 13.04
CA ALA A 317 3.79 -4.53 12.36
C ALA A 317 4.67 -3.67 13.28
N ARG A 318 5.67 -3.01 12.69
CA ARG A 318 6.63 -2.14 13.40
C ARG A 318 6.87 -0.84 12.68
N GLU A 319 7.11 0.20 13.45
CA GLU A 319 7.61 1.46 12.91
C GLU A 319 9.05 1.31 12.42
N VAL A 320 9.38 1.98 11.32
CA VAL A 320 10.71 1.97 10.67
C VAL A 320 11.28 3.38 10.62
N GLY A 321 12.61 3.45 10.75
CA GLY A 321 13.38 4.69 10.74
C GLY A 321 13.50 5.31 12.14
N PHE A 322 14.49 6.17 12.31
CA PHE A 322 14.71 6.88 13.59
C PHE A 322 13.57 7.85 13.91
N ASP A 323 12.93 8.38 12.89
CA ASP A 323 11.80 9.32 12.96
C ASP A 323 10.44 8.60 13.06
N ARG A 324 10.41 7.26 12.90
CA ARG A 324 9.21 6.43 12.96
C ARG A 324 8.11 6.82 11.96
N SER A 325 8.51 7.40 10.82
CA SER A 325 7.59 7.86 9.78
C SER A 325 7.05 6.74 8.88
N LEU A 326 7.63 5.54 8.96
CA LEU A 326 7.30 4.40 8.12
C LEU A 326 6.78 3.23 8.97
N ILE A 327 6.03 2.34 8.32
CA ILE A 327 5.50 1.11 8.92
C ILE A 327 5.99 -0.09 8.09
N ALA A 328 6.59 -1.07 8.76
CA ALA A 328 6.90 -2.37 8.17
C ALA A 328 5.90 -3.42 8.65
N ALA A 329 5.36 -4.19 7.72
CA ALA A 329 4.52 -5.35 8.00
C ALA A 329 4.53 -6.32 6.81
N TYR A 330 4.01 -7.51 7.02
CA TYR A 330 3.61 -8.43 5.97
C TYR A 330 2.21 -8.10 5.47
N GLY A 331 2.06 -8.02 4.14
CA GLY A 331 0.77 -7.88 3.48
C GLY A 331 0.17 -6.48 3.56
N HIS A 332 1.00 -5.43 3.49
CA HIS A 332 0.51 -4.09 3.15
C HIS A 332 -0.24 -4.14 1.82
N ASP A 333 0.25 -4.95 0.89
CA ASP A 333 -0.40 -5.33 -0.34
C ASP A 333 -1.48 -6.41 -0.06
N ASP A 334 -2.80 -6.13 -0.11
CA ASP A 334 -3.38 -4.76 -0.23
C ASP A 334 -4.23 -4.41 1.01
N ARG A 335 -3.91 -5.04 2.17
CA ARG A 335 -4.65 -4.77 3.41
C ARG A 335 -4.53 -3.32 3.90
N VAL A 336 -3.53 -2.56 3.42
CA VAL A 336 -3.43 -1.14 3.75
C VAL A 336 -4.54 -0.34 3.08
N CYS A 337 -4.84 -0.61 1.81
CA CYS A 337 -5.93 0.04 1.11
C CYS A 337 -7.29 -0.54 1.53
N ALA A 338 -7.36 -1.85 1.83
CA ALA A 338 -8.56 -2.49 2.37
C ALA A 338 -9.00 -1.84 3.70
N TYR A 339 -8.07 -1.59 4.61
CA TYR A 339 -8.37 -0.89 5.86
C TYR A 339 -8.76 0.57 5.62
N ALA A 340 -8.09 1.26 4.68
CA ALA A 340 -8.42 2.63 4.30
C ALA A 340 -9.82 2.76 3.68
N ALA A 341 -10.27 1.75 2.92
CA ALA A 341 -11.61 1.69 2.32
C ALA A 341 -12.70 1.36 3.35
N PHE A 342 -12.41 0.47 4.29
CA PHE A 342 -13.37 -0.02 5.27
C PHE A 342 -13.56 0.94 6.45
N LYS A 343 -12.48 1.45 7.02
CA LYS A 343 -12.51 2.25 8.25
C LYS A 343 -13.45 3.46 8.22
N PRO A 344 -13.56 4.23 7.11
CA PRO A 344 -14.49 5.36 7.06
C PRO A 344 -15.95 4.95 7.26
N LEU A 345 -16.35 3.77 6.81
CA LEU A 345 -17.75 3.33 6.90
C LEU A 345 -18.25 3.16 8.33
N LEU A 346 -17.34 2.90 9.28
CA LEU A 346 -17.72 2.65 10.68
C LEU A 346 -18.37 3.89 11.33
N ASP A 347 -17.91 5.08 10.95
CA ASP A 347 -18.37 6.36 11.50
C ASP A 347 -19.13 7.22 10.47
N LEU A 348 -19.31 6.71 9.23
CA LEU A 348 -19.99 7.43 8.15
C LEU A 348 -21.46 7.69 8.55
N GLY A 349 -21.89 8.94 8.49
CA GLY A 349 -23.31 9.30 8.60
C GLY A 349 -24.13 8.73 7.43
N THR A 350 -25.33 9.25 7.19
CA THR A 350 -26.08 8.94 5.96
C THR A 350 -25.45 9.71 4.80
N PRO A 351 -24.73 9.05 3.87
CA PRO A 351 -24.13 9.74 2.73
C PRO A 351 -25.22 10.14 1.72
N VAL A 352 -24.86 10.98 0.75
CA VAL A 352 -25.78 11.30 -0.36
C VAL A 352 -25.93 10.11 -1.27
N LYS A 353 -24.84 9.61 -1.86
CA LYS A 353 -24.81 8.36 -2.60
C LYS A 353 -24.53 7.20 -1.67
N THR A 354 -25.14 6.05 -1.93
CA THR A 354 -24.84 4.83 -1.18
C THR A 354 -23.33 4.53 -1.25
N ALA A 355 -22.69 4.41 -0.09
CA ALA A 355 -21.27 4.04 0.03
C ALA A 355 -21.12 2.52 0.08
N VAL A 356 -20.25 1.97 -0.76
CA VAL A 356 -19.99 0.52 -0.85
C VAL A 356 -18.50 0.26 -0.69
N CYS A 357 -18.13 -0.67 0.19
CA CYS A 357 -16.76 -1.16 0.34
C CYS A 357 -16.70 -2.63 -0.05
N VAL A 358 -15.81 -2.98 -0.98
CA VAL A 358 -15.57 -4.35 -1.42
C VAL A 358 -14.19 -4.79 -0.94
N LEU A 359 -14.14 -5.87 -0.17
CA LEU A 359 -12.90 -6.52 0.26
C LEU A 359 -12.84 -7.89 -0.42
N ALA A 360 -12.08 -7.94 -1.52
CA ALA A 360 -11.98 -9.11 -2.40
C ALA A 360 -10.87 -10.08 -1.95
N ASP A 361 -10.97 -11.33 -2.38
CA ASP A 361 -9.95 -12.37 -2.23
C ASP A 361 -9.38 -12.74 -3.60
N LYS A 362 -8.24 -13.42 -3.64
CA LYS A 362 -7.64 -14.03 -4.83
C LYS A 362 -7.13 -13.06 -5.90
N GLU A 363 -6.93 -11.78 -5.56
CA GLU A 363 -6.34 -10.84 -6.50
C GLU A 363 -4.97 -11.35 -6.98
N GLU A 364 -4.14 -11.76 -6.03
CA GLU A 364 -2.76 -12.21 -6.22
C GLU A 364 -2.59 -13.45 -7.13
N ILE A 365 -3.68 -14.14 -7.41
CA ILE A 365 -3.71 -15.30 -8.32
C ILE A 365 -4.68 -15.10 -9.50
N GLY A 366 -5.02 -13.84 -9.80
CA GLY A 366 -5.82 -13.44 -10.96
C GLY A 366 -7.32 -13.34 -10.73
N SER A 367 -7.77 -13.15 -9.49
CA SER A 367 -9.20 -12.92 -9.12
C SER A 367 -10.17 -14.04 -9.54
N VAL A 368 -9.68 -15.23 -9.83
CA VAL A 368 -10.48 -16.39 -10.28
C VAL A 368 -11.03 -17.17 -9.08
N GLY A 369 -12.25 -17.63 -9.17
CA GLY A 369 -12.90 -18.45 -8.13
C GLY A 369 -13.97 -17.69 -7.38
N ILE A 370 -14.67 -18.41 -6.47
CA ILE A 370 -15.93 -17.97 -5.85
C ILE A 370 -15.79 -16.68 -5.01
N SER A 371 -14.62 -16.40 -4.45
CA SER A 371 -14.35 -15.24 -3.60
C SER A 371 -13.59 -14.11 -4.31
N GLY A 372 -13.11 -14.34 -5.54
CA GLY A 372 -12.43 -13.34 -6.35
C GLY A 372 -13.38 -12.43 -7.13
N MET A 373 -12.87 -11.34 -7.68
CA MET A 373 -13.67 -10.34 -8.40
C MET A 373 -14.24 -10.82 -9.73
N GLN A 374 -13.79 -11.95 -10.26
CA GLN A 374 -14.39 -12.60 -11.42
C GLN A 374 -15.64 -13.43 -11.08
N SER A 375 -15.94 -13.65 -9.79
CA SER A 375 -17.19 -14.27 -9.37
C SER A 375 -18.38 -13.34 -9.58
N GLN A 376 -19.58 -13.89 -9.53
CA GLN A 376 -20.81 -13.10 -9.60
C GLN A 376 -21.24 -12.51 -8.25
N TYR A 377 -20.48 -12.75 -7.18
CA TYR A 377 -20.91 -12.38 -5.83
C TYR A 377 -21.14 -10.87 -5.67
N PHE A 378 -20.24 -10.04 -6.23
CA PHE A 378 -20.43 -8.59 -6.22
C PHE A 378 -21.76 -8.19 -6.90
N GLU A 379 -22.06 -8.78 -8.07
CA GLU A 379 -23.30 -8.48 -8.80
C GLU A 379 -24.54 -8.95 -8.06
N MET A 380 -24.47 -10.12 -7.41
CA MET A 380 -25.58 -10.65 -6.59
C MET A 380 -25.84 -9.75 -5.38
N PHE A 381 -24.80 -9.34 -4.65
CA PHE A 381 -24.93 -8.41 -3.52
C PHE A 381 -25.55 -7.08 -3.95
N MET A 382 -25.09 -6.51 -5.06
CA MET A 382 -25.62 -5.25 -5.59
C MET A 382 -27.06 -5.40 -6.12
N GLU A 383 -27.43 -6.57 -6.62
CA GLU A 383 -28.81 -6.87 -7.00
C GLU A 383 -29.73 -6.88 -5.78
N ASP A 384 -29.36 -7.64 -4.74
CA ASP A 384 -30.11 -7.69 -3.47
C ASP A 384 -30.22 -6.29 -2.83
N LEU A 385 -29.16 -5.48 -2.88
CA LEU A 385 -29.13 -4.11 -2.34
C LEU A 385 -30.08 -3.19 -3.15
N CYS A 386 -30.09 -3.31 -4.47
CA CYS A 386 -31.00 -2.56 -5.34
C CYS A 386 -32.45 -2.98 -5.12
N GLU A 387 -32.75 -4.27 -5.02
CA GLU A 387 -34.09 -4.78 -4.71
C GLU A 387 -34.59 -4.27 -3.36
N ALA A 388 -33.72 -4.32 -2.33
CA ALA A 388 -34.05 -3.86 -0.98
C ALA A 388 -34.35 -2.35 -0.90
N THR A 389 -33.89 -1.56 -1.87
CA THR A 389 -34.09 -0.10 -1.96
C THR A 389 -35.03 0.33 -3.10
N GLY A 390 -35.58 -0.64 -3.88
CA GLY A 390 -36.46 -0.35 -5.01
C GLY A 390 -35.77 0.26 -6.22
N ALA A 391 -34.48 -0.01 -6.41
CA ALA A 391 -33.66 0.50 -7.51
C ALA A 391 -33.38 -0.56 -8.59
N SER A 392 -32.84 -0.14 -9.72
CA SER A 392 -32.40 -1.00 -10.82
C SER A 392 -30.88 -1.18 -10.79
N LYS A 393 -30.38 -2.41 -10.64
CA LYS A 393 -28.94 -2.72 -10.70
C LYS A 393 -28.27 -2.13 -11.95
N ARG A 394 -28.92 -2.24 -13.11
CA ARG A 394 -28.37 -1.69 -14.36
C ARG A 394 -28.15 -0.20 -14.28
N ARG A 395 -29.15 0.58 -13.77
CA ARG A 395 -28.98 2.04 -13.60
C ARG A 395 -27.97 2.37 -12.53
N CYS A 396 -27.97 1.60 -11.44
CA CYS A 396 -26.99 1.74 -10.38
C CYS A 396 -25.55 1.66 -10.93
N PHE A 397 -25.25 0.62 -11.69
CA PHE A 397 -23.92 0.43 -12.27
C PHE A 397 -23.52 1.55 -13.25
N GLU A 398 -24.44 1.95 -14.12
CA GLU A 398 -24.24 2.99 -15.13
C GLU A 398 -23.84 4.36 -14.51
N HIS A 399 -24.31 4.64 -13.29
CA HIS A 399 -24.04 5.91 -12.59
C HIS A 399 -23.09 5.77 -11.39
N SER A 400 -22.56 4.57 -11.15
CA SER A 400 -21.64 4.32 -10.04
C SER A 400 -20.21 4.71 -10.38
N PHE A 401 -19.47 5.07 -9.34
CA PHE A 401 -18.07 5.39 -9.42
C PHE A 401 -17.26 4.56 -8.43
N CYS A 402 -16.12 4.00 -8.87
CA CYS A 402 -15.25 3.15 -8.06
C CYS A 402 -13.84 3.74 -7.96
N LEU A 403 -13.35 3.91 -6.72
CA LEU A 403 -11.92 3.95 -6.42
C LEU A 403 -11.48 2.50 -6.22
N SER A 404 -10.81 1.95 -7.23
CA SER A 404 -10.18 0.64 -7.14
C SER A 404 -8.88 0.81 -6.36
N ALA A 405 -8.88 0.33 -5.14
CA ALA A 405 -7.73 0.47 -4.28
C ALA A 405 -6.77 -0.70 -4.47
N ASP A 406 -5.52 -0.36 -4.64
CA ASP A 406 -4.40 -1.30 -4.68
C ASP A 406 -3.11 -0.51 -4.43
N VAL A 407 -2.14 -1.12 -3.77
CA VAL A 407 -0.85 -0.47 -3.54
C VAL A 407 -0.13 -0.16 -4.85
N SER A 408 0.76 0.79 -4.81
CA SER A 408 1.60 1.12 -5.95
C SER A 408 3.09 1.04 -5.61
N ASN A 409 3.93 0.88 -6.64
CA ASN A 409 5.37 0.89 -6.44
C ASN A 409 5.86 2.28 -6.03
N ALA A 410 6.36 2.43 -4.80
CA ALA A 410 7.09 3.62 -4.40
C ALA A 410 8.47 3.66 -5.08
N PHE A 411 8.89 4.84 -5.55
CA PHE A 411 10.23 5.03 -6.10
C PHE A 411 11.31 4.68 -5.07
N ASP A 412 12.08 3.65 -5.37
CA ASP A 412 13.24 3.27 -4.58
C ASP A 412 14.52 3.74 -5.29
N PRO A 413 15.28 4.67 -4.68
CA PRO A 413 16.54 5.15 -5.29
C PRO A 413 17.59 4.07 -5.54
N LEU A 414 17.50 2.92 -4.83
CA LEU A 414 18.41 1.79 -5.03
C LEU A 414 18.13 1.03 -6.35
N TYR A 415 16.96 1.23 -6.95
CA TYR A 415 16.51 0.58 -8.18
C TYR A 415 15.90 1.58 -9.16
N ALA A 416 16.47 2.80 -9.20
CA ALA A 416 15.96 3.91 -10.01
C ALA A 416 15.84 3.59 -11.50
N GLU A 417 16.66 2.66 -12.00
CA GLU A 417 16.65 2.21 -13.40
C GLU A 417 15.38 1.45 -13.80
N THR A 418 14.55 1.01 -12.85
CA THR A 418 13.30 0.28 -13.11
C THR A 418 12.09 1.20 -13.30
N CYS A 419 12.24 2.49 -13.01
CA CYS A 419 11.16 3.47 -12.96
C CYS A 419 11.34 4.63 -13.94
N ASP A 420 10.25 5.33 -14.28
CA ASP A 420 10.29 6.69 -14.81
C ASP A 420 10.20 7.66 -13.62
N PRO A 421 11.26 8.42 -13.29
CA PRO A 421 11.27 9.25 -12.08
C PRO A 421 10.28 10.43 -12.11
N THR A 422 9.72 10.75 -13.27
CA THR A 422 8.68 11.79 -13.41
C THR A 422 7.26 11.25 -13.29
N ASN A 423 7.08 9.94 -13.49
CA ASN A 423 5.79 9.25 -13.47
C ASN A 423 5.76 8.10 -12.46
N ASN A 424 6.51 8.17 -11.38
CA ASN A 424 6.48 7.17 -10.31
C ASN A 424 6.09 7.81 -8.99
N THR A 425 5.30 7.09 -8.18
CA THR A 425 4.94 7.55 -6.84
C THR A 425 6.15 7.54 -5.90
N LYS A 426 6.13 8.43 -4.92
CA LYS A 426 7.19 8.62 -3.93
C LYS A 426 6.63 8.52 -2.53
N ILE A 427 7.41 8.02 -1.62
CA ILE A 427 7.11 8.02 -0.19
C ILE A 427 6.93 9.45 0.32
N ASN A 428 5.90 9.69 1.14
CA ASN A 428 5.53 10.96 1.74
C ASN A 428 4.98 12.01 0.75
N TYR A 429 4.44 11.59 -0.38
CA TYR A 429 3.77 12.51 -1.30
C TYR A 429 2.25 12.28 -1.39
N GLY A 430 1.70 11.48 -0.47
CA GLY A 430 0.28 11.20 -0.37
C GLY A 430 -0.18 10.00 -1.20
N THR A 431 -1.49 9.78 -1.24
CA THR A 431 -2.09 8.67 -1.98
C THR A 431 -1.79 8.75 -3.48
N GLY A 432 -1.50 7.61 -4.10
CA GLY A 432 -1.36 7.50 -5.56
C GLY A 432 -2.72 7.45 -6.24
N ILE A 433 -2.89 8.15 -7.36
CA ILE A 433 -4.03 8.02 -8.27
C ILE A 433 -3.50 7.66 -9.65
N PHE A 434 -3.96 6.54 -10.19
CA PHE A 434 -3.42 5.98 -11.43
C PHE A 434 -4.50 5.93 -12.50
N LYS A 435 -4.25 6.63 -13.59
CA LYS A 435 -5.16 6.62 -14.75
C LYS A 435 -5.26 5.21 -15.36
N TYR A 436 -4.16 4.45 -15.29
CA TYR A 436 -4.04 3.07 -15.75
C TYR A 436 -2.89 2.37 -15.01
N THR A 437 -2.95 1.05 -14.94
CA THR A 437 -1.92 0.21 -14.31
C THR A 437 -1.29 -0.75 -15.32
N GLY A 438 -1.99 -1.49 -16.08
CA GLY A 438 -1.65 -2.52 -17.07
C GLY A 438 -0.22 -2.62 -17.57
N ALA A 439 0.14 -3.78 -18.11
CA ALA A 439 1.49 -4.04 -18.60
C ALA A 439 1.68 -3.61 -20.05
N ARG A 440 2.90 -3.23 -20.43
CA ARG A 440 3.30 -2.87 -21.81
C ARG A 440 2.34 -1.83 -22.43
N GLY A 441 1.54 -2.22 -23.42
CA GLY A 441 0.52 -1.38 -24.07
C GLY A 441 -0.77 -1.21 -23.26
N LYS A 442 -0.71 -1.09 -21.93
CA LYS A 442 -1.85 -0.98 -20.99
C LYS A 442 -2.76 -2.23 -20.98
N SER A 443 -2.21 -3.40 -21.28
CA SER A 443 -2.98 -4.63 -21.31
C SER A 443 -3.47 -5.02 -19.91
N GLY A 444 -4.74 -5.39 -19.79
CA GLY A 444 -5.37 -5.79 -18.52
C GLY A 444 -5.66 -4.63 -17.57
N SER A 445 -5.69 -3.40 -18.05
CA SER A 445 -5.95 -2.17 -17.28
C SER A 445 -7.28 -1.54 -17.65
N SER A 446 -7.89 -0.84 -16.69
CA SER A 446 -8.94 0.15 -16.92
C SER A 446 -8.28 1.51 -17.16
N ASP A 447 -8.20 1.99 -18.40
CA ASP A 447 -7.67 3.33 -18.71
C ASP A 447 -8.75 4.38 -18.41
N ALA A 448 -8.71 4.97 -17.20
CA ALA A 448 -9.73 5.90 -16.73
C ALA A 448 -9.87 7.13 -17.64
N ALA A 449 -11.10 7.60 -17.84
CA ALA A 449 -11.39 8.79 -18.62
C ALA A 449 -10.83 10.08 -17.95
N ALA A 450 -10.60 11.11 -18.73
CA ALA A 450 -10.07 12.39 -18.22
C ALA A 450 -11.03 13.06 -17.23
N GLU A 451 -12.34 12.91 -17.44
CA GLU A 451 -13.41 13.42 -16.59
C GLU A 451 -13.38 12.79 -15.21
N VAL A 452 -13.12 11.47 -15.14
CA VAL A 452 -12.95 10.68 -13.90
C VAL A 452 -11.76 11.21 -13.11
N MET A 453 -10.61 11.37 -13.73
CA MET A 453 -9.43 11.98 -13.11
C MET A 453 -9.71 13.40 -12.63
N GLY A 454 -10.44 14.19 -13.41
CA GLY A 454 -10.85 15.55 -13.06
C GLY A 454 -11.78 15.59 -11.85
N TYR A 455 -12.70 14.63 -11.73
CA TYR A 455 -13.60 14.51 -10.58
C TYR A 455 -12.84 14.22 -9.28
N VAL A 456 -11.96 13.23 -9.28
CA VAL A 456 -11.13 12.91 -8.09
C VAL A 456 -10.24 14.09 -7.69
N ARG A 457 -9.61 14.77 -8.66
CA ARG A 457 -8.81 15.97 -8.41
C ARG A 457 -9.59 17.09 -7.71
N ARG A 458 -10.86 17.29 -8.10
CA ARG A 458 -11.72 18.31 -7.46
C ARG A 458 -12.06 17.94 -6.01
N ILE A 459 -12.43 16.68 -5.76
CA ILE A 459 -12.72 16.20 -4.40
C ILE A 459 -11.49 16.36 -3.50
N PHE A 460 -10.35 15.90 -3.96
CA PHE A 460 -9.13 15.93 -3.16
C PHE A 460 -8.65 17.36 -2.89
N ALA A 461 -8.77 18.26 -3.87
CA ALA A 461 -8.45 19.67 -3.67
C ALA A 461 -9.42 20.37 -2.70
N LYS A 462 -10.71 20.02 -2.73
CA LYS A 462 -11.74 20.57 -1.82
C LYS A 462 -11.50 20.20 -0.34
N HIS A 463 -10.89 19.05 -0.10
CA HIS A 463 -10.72 18.48 1.24
C HIS A 463 -9.25 18.37 1.69
N ASP A 464 -8.33 19.05 1.02
CA ASP A 464 -6.90 19.07 1.34
C ASP A 464 -6.30 17.65 1.45
N VAL A 465 -6.71 16.74 0.56
CA VAL A 465 -6.07 15.42 0.43
C VAL A 465 -4.78 15.57 -0.32
N ILE A 466 -3.68 15.13 0.27
CA ILE A 466 -2.37 15.11 -0.39
C ILE A 466 -2.32 13.87 -1.27
N TRP A 467 -2.04 14.07 -2.57
CA TRP A 467 -2.04 13.00 -3.56
C TRP A 467 -0.99 13.22 -4.64
N GLN A 468 -0.67 12.17 -5.34
CA GLN A 468 0.26 12.12 -6.46
C GLN A 468 -0.26 11.18 -7.54
N THR A 469 0.41 11.14 -8.69
CA THR A 469 0.13 10.18 -9.75
C THR A 469 1.41 9.47 -10.17
N GLY A 470 1.27 8.32 -10.82
CA GLY A 470 2.40 7.56 -11.30
C GLY A 470 1.99 6.41 -12.23
N GLU A 471 2.98 5.61 -12.56
CA GLU A 471 2.86 4.34 -13.28
C GLU A 471 3.62 3.27 -12.51
N LEU A 472 3.28 2.01 -12.74
CA LEU A 472 3.99 0.87 -12.14
C LEU A 472 5.22 0.51 -13.00
N GLY A 473 6.35 1.17 -12.72
CA GLY A 473 7.62 0.94 -13.41
C GLY A 473 7.69 1.54 -14.83
N LYS A 474 8.71 1.14 -15.59
CA LYS A 474 8.88 1.53 -17.00
C LYS A 474 7.95 0.77 -17.93
N VAL A 475 7.56 1.38 -19.04
CA VAL A 475 6.57 0.90 -20.02
C VAL A 475 6.74 -0.58 -20.41
N ASP A 476 7.93 -1.04 -20.72
CA ASP A 476 8.17 -2.42 -21.16
C ASP A 476 8.55 -3.39 -20.02
N GLN A 477 8.74 -2.90 -18.81
CA GLN A 477 9.22 -3.67 -17.65
C GLN A 477 8.20 -3.79 -16.53
N GLY A 478 7.33 -2.78 -16.39
CA GLY A 478 6.35 -2.67 -15.33
C GLY A 478 4.93 -2.95 -15.79
N GLY A 479 4.01 -2.68 -14.89
CA GLY A 479 2.58 -2.87 -15.09
C GLY A 479 2.04 -4.15 -14.45
N GLY A 480 0.82 -4.08 -13.96
CA GLY A 480 0.07 -5.18 -13.37
C GLY A 480 -1.43 -4.94 -13.53
N GLY A 481 -2.23 -5.98 -13.43
CA GLY A 481 -3.68 -5.87 -13.30
C GLY A 481 -4.05 -5.49 -11.87
N THR A 482 -5.25 -4.93 -11.70
CA THR A 482 -5.86 -4.61 -10.42
C THR A 482 -7.35 -5.00 -10.47
N VAL A 483 -8.06 -4.88 -9.38
CA VAL A 483 -9.52 -5.11 -9.37
C VAL A 483 -10.30 -4.12 -10.23
N ALA A 484 -9.67 -3.01 -10.67
CA ALA A 484 -10.29 -1.98 -11.50
C ALA A 484 -10.90 -2.50 -12.80
N CYS A 485 -10.21 -3.40 -13.50
CA CYS A 485 -10.70 -3.92 -14.78
C CYS A 485 -12.02 -4.69 -14.60
N TYR A 486 -12.22 -5.36 -13.48
CA TYR A 486 -13.46 -6.09 -13.20
C TYR A 486 -14.62 -5.17 -12.88
N MET A 487 -14.37 -4.04 -12.20
CA MET A 487 -15.39 -3.01 -11.98
C MET A 487 -15.76 -2.28 -13.28
N ALA A 488 -14.76 -1.86 -14.05
CA ALA A 488 -14.97 -1.20 -15.34
C ALA A 488 -15.73 -2.09 -16.35
N ASN A 489 -15.45 -3.39 -16.40
CA ASN A 489 -16.15 -4.34 -17.24
C ASN A 489 -17.65 -4.49 -16.89
N ARG A 490 -18.06 -4.01 -15.71
CA ARG A 490 -19.46 -3.92 -15.27
C ARG A 490 -20.11 -2.57 -15.57
N ASN A 491 -19.46 -1.77 -16.41
CA ASN A 491 -19.91 -0.43 -16.79
C ASN A 491 -19.93 0.56 -15.60
N ILE A 492 -19.01 0.41 -14.65
CA ILE A 492 -18.79 1.32 -13.52
C ILE A 492 -17.59 2.19 -13.83
N GLU A 493 -17.74 3.52 -13.75
CA GLU A 493 -16.60 4.44 -13.87
C GLU A 493 -15.56 4.13 -12.79
N THR A 494 -14.32 3.87 -13.19
CA THR A 494 -13.30 3.35 -12.27
C THR A 494 -11.94 4.03 -12.47
N VAL A 495 -11.26 4.33 -11.36
CA VAL A 495 -9.87 4.76 -11.34
C VAL A 495 -9.13 4.06 -10.19
N ASP A 496 -7.86 3.75 -10.41
CA ASP A 496 -7.01 3.14 -9.39
C ASP A 496 -6.50 4.20 -8.40
N ALA A 497 -6.53 3.84 -7.10
CA ALA A 497 -6.11 4.71 -6.01
C ALA A 497 -5.46 3.90 -4.89
N GLY A 498 -4.22 4.22 -4.46
CA GLY A 498 -3.62 3.42 -3.40
C GLY A 498 -2.36 3.96 -2.77
N VAL A 499 -1.83 3.20 -1.82
CA VAL A 499 -0.67 3.57 -1.02
C VAL A 499 0.62 3.19 -1.74
N PRO A 500 1.60 4.12 -1.87
CA PRO A 500 2.93 3.76 -2.33
C PRO A 500 3.64 2.82 -1.35
N VAL A 501 4.13 1.68 -1.84
CA VAL A 501 4.80 0.66 -1.04
C VAL A 501 6.21 0.37 -1.55
N LEU A 502 7.15 0.16 -0.64
CA LEU A 502 8.49 -0.37 -0.93
C LEU A 502 8.52 -1.86 -0.64
N SER A 503 9.29 -2.61 -1.42
CA SER A 503 9.44 -4.06 -1.26
C SER A 503 8.13 -4.84 -1.40
N MET A 504 7.23 -4.41 -2.31
CA MET A 504 5.98 -5.11 -2.64
C MET A 504 6.20 -6.62 -2.81
N HIS A 505 5.28 -7.44 -2.30
CA HIS A 505 5.32 -8.91 -2.28
C HIS A 505 6.47 -9.54 -1.47
N ALA A 506 7.26 -8.74 -0.74
CA ALA A 506 8.27 -9.30 0.16
C ALA A 506 7.64 -9.76 1.50
N PRO A 507 8.32 -10.63 2.26
CA PRO A 507 7.90 -10.97 3.63
C PRO A 507 7.77 -9.76 4.55
N MET A 508 8.42 -8.66 4.23
CA MET A 508 8.32 -7.38 4.92
C MET A 508 8.25 -6.26 3.89
N GLU A 509 7.11 -5.61 3.83
CA GLU A 509 6.81 -4.45 3.00
C GLU A 509 6.83 -3.17 3.85
N ILE A 510 7.00 -2.01 3.22
CA ILE A 510 7.13 -0.73 3.93
C ILE A 510 6.26 0.33 3.28
N VAL A 511 5.43 0.99 4.09
CA VAL A 511 4.60 2.13 3.70
C VAL A 511 4.88 3.35 4.55
N SER A 512 4.54 4.54 4.05
CA SER A 512 4.58 5.77 4.83
C SER A 512 3.29 5.94 5.65
N LYS A 513 3.41 6.40 6.89
CA LYS A 513 2.26 6.79 7.70
C LYS A 513 1.43 7.88 7.03
N LEU A 514 2.10 8.86 6.42
CA LEU A 514 1.45 9.96 5.73
C LEU A 514 0.62 9.47 4.53
N ASP A 515 1.21 8.63 3.67
CA ASP A 515 0.55 8.15 2.47
C ASP A 515 -0.63 7.22 2.83
N THR A 516 -0.44 6.38 3.86
CA THR A 516 -1.48 5.51 4.42
C THR A 516 -2.67 6.34 4.95
N TYR A 517 -2.41 7.39 5.72
CA TYR A 517 -3.46 8.27 6.23
C TYR A 517 -4.14 9.10 5.13
N MET A 518 -3.39 9.59 4.14
CA MET A 518 -3.96 10.35 3.03
C MET A 518 -4.85 9.47 2.13
N THR A 519 -4.53 8.18 2.00
CA THR A 519 -5.39 7.23 1.30
C THR A 519 -6.71 7.04 2.06
N PHE A 520 -6.67 6.85 3.38
CA PHE A 520 -7.87 6.82 4.22
C PHE A 520 -8.70 8.11 4.09
N LYS A 521 -8.05 9.28 4.20
CA LYS A 521 -8.71 10.59 4.06
C LYS A 521 -9.35 10.73 2.68
N GLY A 522 -8.66 10.30 1.63
CA GLY A 522 -9.15 10.30 0.25
C GLY A 522 -10.42 9.46 0.07
N MET A 523 -10.43 8.22 0.59
CA MET A 523 -11.59 7.34 0.53
C MET A 523 -12.75 7.84 1.38
N LYS A 524 -12.46 8.40 2.56
CA LYS A 524 -13.48 9.01 3.42
C LYS A 524 -14.21 10.14 2.71
N VAL A 525 -13.48 11.11 2.17
CA VAL A 525 -14.10 12.27 1.49
C VAL A 525 -14.80 11.87 0.19
N PHE A 526 -14.35 10.80 -0.47
CA PHE A 526 -15.03 10.24 -1.62
C PHE A 526 -16.40 9.64 -1.25
N TYR A 527 -16.51 8.92 -0.14
CA TYR A 527 -17.81 8.45 0.36
C TYR A 527 -18.74 9.58 0.81
N GLU A 528 -18.18 10.67 1.32
CA GLU A 528 -18.92 11.84 1.84
C GLU A 528 -19.30 12.85 0.72
N GLU A 529 -18.74 12.73 -0.50
CA GLU A 529 -18.98 13.67 -1.61
C GLU A 529 -20.41 13.53 -2.17
N ASN A 530 -20.96 14.69 -2.61
CA ASN A 530 -22.34 14.84 -3.09
C ASN A 530 -22.44 14.71 -4.61
#